data_d4f38d3ff38eeaaa2f6a0b5cf7d93fc2
#
_entry.id   d4f38d3ff38eeaaa2f6a0b5cf7d93fc2
#
_cell.length_a   1.000
_cell.length_b   1.000
_cell.length_c   1.000
_cell.angle_alpha   90.00
_cell.angle_beta   90.00
_cell.angle_gamma   90.00
#
_symmetry.space_group_name_H-M   'P 1'
#
loop_
_entity.id
_entity.type
_entity.pdbx_description
1 polymer ?
#
loop_
_entity_poly.entity_id
_entity_poly.type
_entity_poly.pdbx_seq_one_letter_code
_entity_poly.pdbx_strand_id
1 'polypeptide(L)'
;LHIKLGYAGGPLVVGLILGALRRTGPVLWTLPYSTSVVLQQIGLMFLLASIGVNNGGRFFESLSIGSIGILAAATTLCLLSGILILTIGYKWVKIPFSLLLGMVSNQPAVVSFATEKVGNKLPEIGYAMILPIALIMKILVSQLLYIFLR
;
A
#
# COMPACT_ATOMS: atom_id res chain seq x y z
N LEU A 1 19.66 1.45 -17.48
CA LEU A 1 18.78 1.46 -16.28
C LEU A 1 17.39 0.98 -16.71
N HIS A 2 17.05 -0.29 -16.50
CA HIS A 2 15.71 -0.80 -16.76
C HIS A 2 14.87 -0.59 -15.50
N ILE A 3 14.15 0.53 -15.45
CA ILE A 3 13.18 0.80 -14.37
C ILE A 3 11.96 -0.09 -14.63
N LYS A 4 11.79 -1.14 -13.84
CA LYS A 4 10.59 -1.98 -13.84
C LYS A 4 9.62 -1.46 -12.79
N LEU A 5 8.51 -0.87 -13.21
CA LEU A 5 7.44 -0.38 -12.33
C LEU A 5 6.69 -1.51 -11.58
N GLY A 6 6.99 -2.78 -11.92
CA GLY A 6 6.32 -3.93 -11.34
C GLY A 6 4.85 -4.06 -11.74
N TYR A 7 4.21 -5.15 -11.29
CA TYR A 7 2.82 -5.46 -11.62
C TYR A 7 1.80 -4.46 -11.06
N ALA A 8 2.13 -3.77 -9.98
CA ALA A 8 1.23 -2.81 -9.33
C ALA A 8 1.47 -1.35 -9.80
N GLY A 9 2.71 -0.99 -10.16
CA GLY A 9 3.06 0.38 -10.53
C GLY A 9 2.48 0.82 -11.87
N GLY A 10 2.44 -0.07 -12.86
CA GLY A 10 1.85 0.21 -14.17
C GLY A 10 0.38 0.62 -14.09
N PRO A 11 -0.50 -0.25 -13.56
CA PRO A 11 -1.92 0.06 -13.38
C PRO A 11 -2.19 1.31 -12.54
N LEU A 12 -1.36 1.57 -11.50
CA LEU A 12 -1.49 2.75 -10.67
C LEU A 12 -1.24 4.04 -11.47
N VAL A 13 -0.17 4.10 -12.25
CA VAL A 13 0.13 5.28 -13.08
C VAL A 13 -0.97 5.50 -14.11
N VAL A 14 -1.42 4.45 -14.80
CA VAL A 14 -2.52 4.53 -15.77
C VAL A 14 -3.80 5.00 -15.08
N GLY A 15 -4.13 4.45 -13.90
CA GLY A 15 -5.30 4.85 -13.13
C GLY A 15 -5.26 6.32 -12.69
N LEU A 16 -4.09 6.83 -12.30
CA LEU A 16 -3.91 8.25 -11.97
C LEU A 16 -4.11 9.16 -13.18
N ILE A 17 -3.56 8.78 -14.35
CA ILE A 17 -3.72 9.55 -15.59
C ILE A 17 -5.20 9.57 -16.02
N LEU A 18 -5.86 8.41 -16.05
CA LEU A 18 -7.26 8.32 -16.44
C LEU A 18 -8.19 9.05 -15.45
N GLY A 19 -7.89 8.95 -14.15
CA GLY A 19 -8.61 9.68 -13.11
C GLY A 19 -8.45 11.19 -13.22
N ALA A 20 -7.26 11.68 -13.61
CA ALA A 20 -7.01 13.10 -13.87
C ALA A 20 -7.74 13.59 -15.13
N LEU A 21 -7.77 12.78 -16.19
CA LEU A 21 -8.45 13.11 -17.46
C LEU A 21 -9.98 13.09 -17.32
N ARG A 22 -10.53 12.37 -16.37
CA ARG A 22 -11.96 12.20 -16.10
C ARG A 22 -12.80 11.71 -17.28
N ARG A 23 -12.48 12.15 -18.50
CA ARG A 23 -13.18 11.81 -19.75
C ARG A 23 -12.21 11.80 -20.92
N THR A 24 -12.34 10.79 -21.79
CA THR A 24 -11.60 10.72 -23.06
C THR A 24 -12.60 10.40 -24.16
N GLY A 25 -12.99 11.43 -24.94
CA GLY A 25 -14.02 11.29 -25.96
C GLY A 25 -15.38 10.85 -25.39
N PRO A 26 -15.97 9.73 -25.89
CA PRO A 26 -17.25 9.21 -25.40
C PRO A 26 -17.12 8.45 -24.07
N VAL A 27 -15.90 8.07 -23.63
CA VAL A 27 -15.64 7.26 -22.44
C VAL A 27 -15.49 8.12 -21.20
N LEU A 28 -16.33 7.87 -20.19
CA LEU A 28 -16.25 8.47 -18.86
C LEU A 28 -15.42 7.56 -17.95
N TRP A 29 -14.35 8.09 -17.37
CA TRP A 29 -13.47 7.37 -16.41
C TRP A 29 -13.90 7.56 -14.95
N THR A 30 -14.89 8.44 -14.71
CA THR A 30 -15.46 8.65 -13.38
C THR A 30 -16.60 7.68 -13.15
N LEU A 31 -16.39 6.73 -12.24
CA LEU A 31 -17.40 5.78 -11.81
C LEU A 31 -18.20 6.32 -10.61
N PRO A 32 -19.48 5.96 -10.46
CA PRO A 32 -20.22 6.21 -9.23
C PRO A 32 -19.48 5.60 -8.03
N TYR A 33 -19.55 6.26 -6.88
CA TYR A 33 -18.82 5.85 -5.68
C TYR A 33 -19.08 4.38 -5.31
N SER A 34 -20.34 3.95 -5.33
CA SER A 34 -20.74 2.57 -5.03
C SER A 34 -20.08 1.55 -5.96
N THR A 35 -20.08 1.83 -7.27
CA THR A 35 -19.45 0.96 -8.28
C THR A 35 -17.92 0.91 -8.07
N SER A 36 -17.30 2.04 -7.77
CA SER A 36 -15.87 2.12 -7.50
C SER A 36 -15.46 1.28 -6.30
N VAL A 37 -16.24 1.32 -5.21
CA VAL A 37 -15.98 0.51 -4.00
C VAL A 37 -16.11 -0.99 -4.29
N VAL A 38 -17.15 -1.40 -5.01
CA VAL A 38 -17.32 -2.83 -5.39
C VAL A 38 -16.16 -3.31 -6.27
N LEU A 39 -15.78 -2.54 -7.28
CA LEU A 39 -14.65 -2.89 -8.15
C LEU A 39 -13.33 -2.95 -7.39
N GLN A 40 -13.12 -2.03 -6.44
CA GLN A 40 -11.95 -2.05 -5.56
C GLN A 40 -11.89 -3.33 -4.72
N GLN A 41 -13.01 -3.75 -4.11
CA GLN A 41 -13.08 -4.97 -3.32
C GLN A 41 -12.79 -6.21 -4.16
N ILE A 42 -13.42 -6.32 -5.35
CA ILE A 42 -13.18 -7.42 -6.28
C ILE A 42 -11.71 -7.43 -6.73
N GLY A 43 -11.17 -6.28 -7.11
CA GLY A 43 -9.76 -6.13 -7.50
C GLY A 43 -8.79 -6.57 -6.40
N LEU A 44 -9.07 -6.20 -5.15
CA LEU A 44 -8.28 -6.64 -3.98
C LEU A 44 -8.35 -8.15 -3.77
N MET A 45 -9.54 -8.76 -3.89
CA MET A 45 -9.69 -10.21 -3.76
C MET A 45 -8.85 -10.95 -4.82
N PHE A 46 -8.93 -10.55 -6.07
CA PHE A 46 -8.13 -11.15 -7.14
C PHE A 46 -6.63 -10.93 -6.96
N LEU A 47 -6.22 -9.75 -6.54
CA LEU A 47 -4.81 -9.45 -6.29
C LEU A 47 -4.26 -10.31 -5.16
N LEU A 48 -4.96 -10.40 -4.03
CA LEU A 48 -4.55 -11.23 -2.89
C LEU A 48 -4.54 -12.72 -3.24
N ALA A 49 -5.56 -13.20 -3.96
CA ALA A 49 -5.62 -14.58 -4.42
C ALA A 49 -4.46 -14.91 -5.36
N SER A 50 -4.16 -14.03 -6.31
CA SER A 50 -3.04 -14.19 -7.24
C SER A 50 -1.68 -14.25 -6.52
N ILE A 51 -1.47 -13.35 -5.54
CA ILE A 51 -0.25 -13.36 -4.73
C ILE A 51 -0.16 -14.64 -3.90
N GLY A 52 -1.26 -15.08 -3.29
CA GLY A 52 -1.33 -16.28 -2.47
C GLY A 52 -1.00 -17.55 -3.28
N VAL A 53 -1.62 -17.71 -4.44
CA VAL A 53 -1.38 -18.87 -5.32
C VAL A 53 0.04 -18.90 -5.85
N ASN A 54 0.57 -17.77 -6.32
CA ASN A 54 1.90 -17.72 -6.92
C ASN A 54 3.05 -17.84 -5.92
N ASN A 55 2.86 -17.36 -4.68
CA ASN A 55 3.93 -17.30 -3.69
C ASN A 55 3.75 -18.26 -2.52
N GLY A 56 2.55 -18.84 -2.35
CA GLY A 56 2.24 -19.70 -1.21
C GLY A 56 3.15 -20.94 -1.12
N GLY A 57 3.37 -21.63 -2.24
CA GLY A 57 4.27 -22.79 -2.28
C GLY A 57 5.70 -22.42 -1.88
N ARG A 58 6.25 -21.37 -2.47
CA ARG A 58 7.61 -20.89 -2.16
C ARG A 58 7.75 -20.40 -0.72
N PHE A 59 6.70 -19.84 -0.15
CA PHE A 59 6.69 -19.43 1.26
C PHE A 59 6.88 -20.62 2.18
N PHE A 60 6.15 -21.72 1.96
CA PHE A 60 6.30 -22.95 2.77
C PHE A 60 7.66 -23.61 2.58
N GLU A 61 8.20 -23.64 1.37
CA GLU A 61 9.55 -24.16 1.08
C GLU A 61 10.65 -23.33 1.75
N SER A 62 10.46 -22.03 1.88
CA SER A 62 11.42 -21.12 2.50
C SER A 62 11.36 -21.05 4.02
N LEU A 63 10.35 -21.68 4.65
CA LEU A 63 10.21 -21.74 6.10
C LEU A 63 11.29 -22.66 6.72
N SER A 64 12.47 -22.11 6.95
CA SER A 64 13.56 -22.71 7.70
C SER A 64 13.76 -21.96 9.02
N ILE A 65 14.54 -22.56 9.95
CA ILE A 65 14.86 -21.94 11.25
C ILE A 65 15.50 -20.55 11.05
N GLY A 66 16.33 -20.36 10.02
CA GLY A 66 16.91 -19.06 9.68
C GLY A 66 15.88 -18.02 9.21
N SER A 67 14.83 -18.46 8.52
CA SER A 67 13.76 -17.58 8.05
C SER A 67 12.89 -17.03 9.19
N ILE A 68 12.75 -17.78 10.29
CA ILE A 68 12.02 -17.33 11.49
C ILE A 68 12.69 -16.10 12.11
N GLY A 69 14.03 -16.08 12.16
CA GLY A 69 14.79 -14.92 12.64
C GLY A 69 14.55 -13.67 11.79
N ILE A 70 14.57 -13.82 10.47
CA ILE A 70 14.28 -12.71 9.53
C ILE A 70 12.84 -12.22 9.70
N LEU A 71 11.89 -13.13 9.86
CA LEU A 71 10.47 -12.80 10.05
C LEU A 71 10.26 -12.05 11.37
N ALA A 72 10.89 -12.48 12.45
CA ALA A 72 10.84 -11.81 13.75
C ALA A 72 11.46 -10.41 13.68
N ALA A 73 12.62 -10.27 13.04
CA ALA A 73 13.27 -8.97 12.85
C ALA A 73 12.41 -8.03 12.01
N ALA A 74 11.85 -8.49 10.91
CA ALA A 74 10.96 -7.69 10.04
C ALA A 74 9.70 -7.25 10.79
N THR A 75 9.08 -8.14 11.56
CA THR A 75 7.90 -7.83 12.37
C THR A 75 8.23 -6.77 13.44
N THR A 76 9.35 -6.93 14.13
CA THR A 76 9.80 -5.98 15.16
C THR A 76 10.07 -4.59 14.56
N LEU A 77 10.76 -4.51 13.42
CA LEU A 77 11.00 -3.27 12.70
C LEU A 77 9.70 -2.60 12.26
N CYS A 78 8.74 -3.39 11.75
CA CYS A 78 7.45 -2.88 11.30
C CYS A 78 6.63 -2.30 12.46
N LEU A 79 6.60 -2.98 13.60
CA LEU A 79 5.91 -2.51 14.82
C LEU A 79 6.57 -1.26 15.38
N LEU A 80 7.90 -1.25 15.53
CA LEU A 80 8.63 -0.10 16.05
C LEU A 80 8.44 1.13 15.16
N SER A 81 8.58 1.00 13.85
CA SER A 81 8.39 2.11 12.91
C SER A 81 6.94 2.63 12.94
N GLY A 82 5.96 1.74 12.97
CA GLY A 82 4.55 2.12 13.09
C GLY A 82 4.24 2.89 14.37
N ILE A 83 4.69 2.39 15.52
CA ILE A 83 4.52 3.04 16.82
C ILE A 83 5.23 4.42 16.86
N LEU A 84 6.45 4.50 16.33
CA LEU A 84 7.21 5.76 16.27
C LEU A 84 6.48 6.80 15.43
N ILE A 85 6.03 6.44 14.23
CA ILE A 85 5.33 7.37 13.34
C ILE A 85 4.00 7.82 13.95
N LEU A 86 3.23 6.90 14.55
CA LEU A 86 1.97 7.24 15.21
C LEU A 86 2.19 8.16 16.42
N THR A 87 3.18 7.87 17.25
CA THR A 87 3.48 8.70 18.44
C THR A 87 4.02 10.08 18.07
N ILE A 88 4.94 10.17 17.13
CA ILE A 88 5.50 11.44 16.65
C ILE A 88 4.42 12.25 15.94
N GLY A 89 3.70 11.63 15.02
CA GLY A 89 2.64 12.30 14.25
C GLY A 89 1.52 12.83 15.16
N TYR A 90 1.09 12.05 16.16
CA TYR A 90 0.03 12.45 17.06
C TYR A 90 0.49 13.50 18.11
N LYS A 91 1.66 13.28 18.77
CA LYS A 91 2.12 14.15 19.84
C LYS A 91 2.80 15.42 19.37
N TRP A 92 3.63 15.33 18.34
CA TRP A 92 4.46 16.46 17.89
C TRP A 92 3.85 17.22 16.75
N VAL A 93 3.37 16.52 15.73
CA VAL A 93 2.78 17.14 14.53
C VAL A 93 1.29 17.46 14.73
N LYS A 94 0.65 16.87 15.76
CA LYS A 94 -0.77 17.08 16.12
C LYS A 94 -1.74 16.69 14.97
N ILE A 95 -1.36 15.72 14.17
CA ILE A 95 -2.23 15.17 13.11
C ILE A 95 -3.32 14.30 13.77
N PRO A 96 -4.58 14.37 13.32
CA PRO A 96 -5.64 13.49 13.81
C PRO A 96 -5.25 12.00 13.69
N PHE A 97 -5.45 11.23 14.75
CA PHE A 97 -5.05 9.83 14.81
C PHE A 97 -5.66 8.98 13.67
N SER A 98 -6.92 9.27 13.32
CA SER A 98 -7.61 8.60 12.21
C SER A 98 -6.91 8.81 10.86
N LEU A 99 -6.39 10.00 10.61
CA LEU A 99 -5.63 10.31 9.39
C LEU A 99 -4.28 9.59 9.40
N LEU A 100 -3.60 9.58 10.56
CA LEU A 100 -2.33 8.89 10.75
C LEU A 100 -2.45 7.37 10.53
N LEU A 101 -3.54 6.74 10.97
CA LEU A 101 -3.79 5.34 10.70
C LEU A 101 -3.76 5.03 9.20
N GLY A 102 -4.36 5.89 8.38
CA GLY A 102 -4.30 5.76 6.93
C GLY A 102 -2.90 5.97 6.38
N MET A 103 -2.18 6.99 6.87
CA MET A 103 -0.83 7.32 6.40
C MET A 103 0.20 6.21 6.70
N VAL A 104 0.04 5.51 7.82
CA VAL A 104 0.92 4.39 8.20
C VAL A 104 0.51 3.08 7.53
N SER A 105 -0.72 2.98 7.05
CA SER A 105 -1.22 1.78 6.41
C SER A 105 -0.50 1.52 5.08
N ASN A 106 0.07 0.33 4.97
CA ASN A 106 0.83 -0.07 3.78
C ASN A 106 -0.01 -0.84 2.75
N GLN A 107 -1.23 -1.21 3.12
CA GLN A 107 -2.10 -2.06 2.31
C GLN A 107 -3.54 -1.57 2.34
N PRO A 108 -4.25 -1.61 1.20
CA PRO A 108 -5.64 -1.19 1.11
C PRO A 108 -6.58 -1.93 2.08
N ALA A 109 -6.34 -3.23 2.33
CA ALA A 109 -7.12 -4.01 3.29
C ALA A 109 -7.04 -3.47 4.72
N VAL A 110 -5.85 -3.01 5.13
CA VAL A 110 -5.64 -2.39 6.45
C VAL A 110 -6.37 -1.06 6.54
N VAL A 111 -6.38 -0.29 5.46
CA VAL A 111 -7.11 0.99 5.39
C VAL A 111 -8.61 0.78 5.50
N SER A 112 -9.16 -0.21 4.77
CA SER A 112 -10.58 -0.54 4.84
C SER A 112 -11.00 -0.93 6.27
N PHE A 113 -10.19 -1.77 6.93
CA PHE A 113 -10.40 -2.14 8.33
C PHE A 113 -10.33 -0.92 9.27
N ALA A 114 -9.35 -0.03 9.07
CA ALA A 114 -9.22 1.18 9.87
C ALA A 114 -10.40 2.13 9.67
N THR A 115 -10.88 2.31 8.44
CA THR A 115 -12.04 3.13 8.09
C THR A 115 -13.31 2.60 8.74
N GLU A 116 -13.52 1.29 8.71
CA GLU A 116 -14.66 0.63 9.36
C GLU A 116 -14.63 0.83 10.88
N LYS A 117 -13.48 0.62 11.52
CA LYS A 117 -13.31 0.79 12.98
C LYS A 117 -13.46 2.21 13.45
N VAL A 118 -12.97 3.17 12.69
CA VAL A 118 -13.03 4.61 13.04
C VAL A 118 -14.40 5.23 12.68
N GLY A 119 -15.14 4.62 11.76
CA GLY A 119 -16.45 5.11 11.32
C GLY A 119 -16.38 6.39 10.48
N ASN A 120 -15.22 6.76 9.94
CA ASN A 120 -15.06 7.92 9.07
C ASN A 120 -14.04 7.65 7.95
N LYS A 121 -14.01 8.51 6.93
CA LYS A 121 -13.15 8.37 5.74
C LYS A 121 -11.74 8.95 5.90
N LEU A 122 -11.36 9.44 7.06
CA LEU A 122 -10.04 10.02 7.28
C LEU A 122 -8.89 9.05 7.02
N PRO A 123 -8.98 7.74 7.37
CA PRO A 123 -7.93 6.79 7.01
C PRO A 123 -7.73 6.63 5.50
N GLU A 124 -8.82 6.61 4.72
CA GLU A 124 -8.72 6.54 3.24
C GLU A 124 -8.02 7.77 2.66
N ILE A 125 -8.34 8.96 3.18
CA ILE A 125 -7.72 10.21 2.76
C ILE A 125 -6.23 10.20 3.11
N GLY A 126 -5.87 9.82 4.34
CA GLY A 126 -4.47 9.73 4.78
C GLY A 126 -3.66 8.76 3.92
N TYR A 127 -4.23 7.61 3.61
CA TYR A 127 -3.62 6.61 2.72
C TYR A 127 -3.41 7.16 1.31
N ALA A 128 -4.44 7.75 0.71
CA ALA A 128 -4.38 8.28 -0.65
C ALA A 128 -3.33 9.39 -0.80
N MET A 129 -3.12 10.22 0.24
CA MET A 129 -2.10 11.27 0.25
C MET A 129 -0.68 10.71 0.24
N ILE A 130 -0.43 9.65 1.00
CA ILE A 130 0.93 9.11 1.18
C ILE A 130 1.28 8.03 0.14
N LEU A 131 0.30 7.28 -0.35
CA LEU A 131 0.52 6.13 -1.23
C LEU A 131 1.42 6.43 -2.44
N PRO A 132 1.21 7.48 -3.24
CA PRO A 132 2.05 7.75 -4.41
C PRO A 132 3.51 8.02 -4.02
N ILE A 133 3.71 8.83 -2.99
CA ILE A 133 5.04 9.21 -2.48
C ILE A 133 5.75 7.98 -1.92
N ALA A 134 5.06 7.19 -1.10
CA ALA A 134 5.60 5.98 -0.48
C ALA A 134 6.01 4.93 -1.52
N LEU A 135 5.24 4.75 -2.60
CA LEU A 135 5.58 3.83 -3.68
C LEU A 135 6.82 4.27 -4.43
N ILE A 136 6.90 5.55 -4.80
CA ILE A 136 8.07 6.09 -5.49
C ILE A 136 9.32 5.94 -4.61
N MET A 137 9.23 6.32 -3.35
CA MET A 137 10.34 6.21 -2.39
C MET A 137 10.79 4.75 -2.19
N LYS A 138 9.86 3.81 -2.06
CA LYS A 138 10.19 2.37 -1.95
C LYS A 138 10.97 1.87 -3.17
N ILE A 139 10.54 2.24 -4.37
CA ILE A 139 11.21 1.85 -5.62
C ILE A 139 12.63 2.44 -5.67
N LEU A 140 12.77 3.73 -5.38
CA LEU A 140 14.07 4.41 -5.40
C LEU A 140 15.05 3.83 -4.37
N VAL A 141 14.59 3.68 -3.12
CA VAL A 141 15.41 3.11 -2.04
C VAL A 141 15.82 1.68 -2.35
N SER A 142 14.89 0.85 -2.85
CA SER A 142 15.20 -0.53 -3.24
C SER A 142 16.25 -0.60 -4.34
N GLN A 143 16.18 0.26 -5.36
CA GLN A 143 17.16 0.32 -6.44
C GLN A 143 18.52 0.81 -5.93
N LEU A 144 18.53 1.80 -5.06
CA LEU A 144 19.73 2.36 -4.48
C LEU A 144 20.43 1.33 -3.59
N LEU A 145 19.70 0.61 -2.76
CA LEU A 145 20.21 -0.50 -1.97
C LEU A 145 20.82 -1.61 -2.86
N TYR A 146 20.15 -1.96 -3.95
CA TYR A 146 20.65 -2.96 -4.87
C TYR A 146 21.98 -2.54 -5.52
N ILE A 147 22.16 -1.25 -5.83
CA ILE A 147 23.40 -0.72 -6.39
C ILE A 147 24.53 -0.74 -5.35
N PHE A 148 24.22 -0.41 -4.09
CA PHE A 148 25.22 -0.36 -3.02
C PHE A 148 25.68 -1.74 -2.52
N LEU A 149 24.79 -2.75 -2.60
CA LEU A 149 25.06 -4.11 -2.11
C LEU A 149 25.65 -5.04 -3.18
N ARG A 150 25.79 -4.58 -4.41
CA ARG A 150 26.40 -5.32 -5.51
C ARG A 150 27.87 -4.91 -5.73
#